data_819a1cd576521a6117aca7d55011c30d
#
_entry.id   819a1cd576521a6117aca7d55011c30d
#
_cell.length_a   1.000
_cell.length_b   1.000
_cell.length_c   1.000
_cell.angle_alpha   90.00
_cell.angle_beta   90.00
_cell.angle_gamma   90.00
#
_symmetry.space_group_name_H-M   'P 1'
#
loop_
_entity.id
_entity.type
_entity.pdbx_description
1 polymer ?
#
loop_
_entity_poly.entity_id
_entity_poly.type
_entity_poly.pdbx_seq_one_letter_code
_entity_poly.pdbx_strand_id
1 'polypeptide(L)'
;DGLGGHGKGEVASKLAVEAAIKEFALRGPGEETLKASFDQAQRAILEGQREDYRARDMKTTLVILHVSENQLWWGHIGDSRLYYFQKGKLRERTLDHSVPQMLVAAGQLKEKQIRNHPDRNRLLRVLGVDWDSPKYQIAESREREERQAFLLCSDGFWELIDEKKMQHCLKKASSSKEWAELMESIVRKNGQGKNMDNYSAVTVW
;
A
#
# COMPACT_ATOMS: atom_id res chain seq x y z
N ASP A 1 -2.87 -0.75 -6.24
CA ASP A 1 -3.75 -1.89 -6.40
C ASP A 1 -5.14 -1.44 -6.83
N GLY A 2 -5.54 -1.80 -8.06
CA GLY A 2 -6.80 -1.40 -8.64
C GLY A 2 -7.94 -2.30 -8.22
N LEU A 3 -9.04 -1.74 -7.69
CA LEU A 3 -10.17 -2.55 -7.25
C LEU A 3 -10.83 -3.21 -8.46
N GLY A 4 -10.74 -4.55 -8.50
CA GLY A 4 -11.34 -5.38 -9.53
C GLY A 4 -12.87 -5.52 -9.40
N GLY A 5 -13.47 -6.02 -10.45
CA GLY A 5 -14.86 -6.45 -10.47
C GLY A 5 -15.72 -5.78 -11.53
N HIS A 6 -15.78 -4.46 -11.64
CA HIS A 6 -16.68 -3.82 -12.60
C HIS A 6 -16.15 -2.52 -13.22
N GLY A 7 -14.93 -2.10 -12.94
CA GLY A 7 -14.54 -0.77 -13.32
C GLY A 7 -13.05 -0.52 -13.50
N LYS A 8 -12.37 -1.17 -14.44
CA LYS A 8 -11.03 -0.73 -14.87
C LYS A 8 -10.08 -0.29 -13.72
N GLY A 9 -9.97 -1.12 -12.68
CA GLY A 9 -9.05 -0.88 -11.55
C GLY A 9 -7.60 -0.72 -11.99
N GLU A 10 -7.19 -1.43 -13.04
CA GLU A 10 -5.87 -1.33 -13.66
C GLU A 10 -5.60 0.07 -14.25
N VAL A 11 -6.64 0.74 -14.75
CA VAL A 11 -6.53 2.12 -15.24
C VAL A 11 -6.40 3.08 -14.07
N ALA A 12 -7.21 2.91 -13.03
CA ALA A 12 -7.14 3.74 -11.82
C ALA A 12 -5.77 3.65 -11.13
N SER A 13 -5.24 2.44 -10.96
CA SER A 13 -3.93 2.25 -10.33
C SER A 13 -2.80 2.87 -11.16
N LYS A 14 -2.86 2.76 -12.49
CA LYS A 14 -1.91 3.39 -13.39
C LYS A 14 -1.95 4.91 -13.28
N LEU A 15 -3.14 5.52 -13.37
CA LEU A 15 -3.31 6.97 -13.24
C LEU A 15 -2.80 7.48 -11.89
N ALA A 16 -3.08 6.76 -10.80
CA ALA A 16 -2.61 7.13 -9.48
C ALA A 16 -1.09 7.13 -9.37
N VAL A 17 -0.42 6.10 -9.88
CA VAL A 17 1.05 5.99 -9.85
C VAL A 17 1.70 7.05 -10.74
N GLU A 18 1.18 7.27 -11.96
CA GLU A 18 1.71 8.29 -12.87
C GLU A 18 1.58 9.70 -12.29
N ALA A 19 0.45 10.04 -11.65
CA ALA A 19 0.24 11.31 -10.98
C ALA A 19 1.23 11.50 -9.81
N ALA A 20 1.40 10.48 -8.97
CA ALA A 20 2.33 10.52 -7.84
C ALA A 20 3.80 10.69 -8.28
N ILE A 21 4.22 9.96 -9.31
CA ILE A 21 5.58 10.08 -9.87
C ILE A 21 5.81 11.49 -10.46
N LYS A 22 4.82 12.04 -11.15
CA LYS A 22 4.89 13.39 -11.72
C LYS A 22 5.07 14.45 -10.64
N GLU A 23 4.28 14.40 -9.56
CA GLU A 23 4.42 15.34 -8.44
C GLU A 23 5.78 15.21 -7.75
N PHE A 24 6.27 13.99 -7.55
CA PHE A 24 7.60 13.76 -6.99
C PHE A 24 8.71 14.34 -7.89
N ALA A 25 8.62 14.13 -9.19
CA ALA A 25 9.59 14.67 -10.15
C ALA A 25 9.62 16.20 -10.18
N LEU A 26 8.49 16.85 -9.91
CA LEU A 26 8.38 18.32 -9.90
C LEU A 26 8.87 18.95 -8.60
N ARG A 27 8.64 18.31 -7.45
CA ARG A 27 8.80 18.92 -6.12
C ARG A 27 9.87 18.26 -5.25
N GLY A 28 10.32 17.05 -5.61
CA GLY A 28 11.17 16.22 -4.75
C GLY A 28 10.44 15.60 -3.55
N PRO A 29 11.19 14.94 -2.65
CA PRO A 29 10.61 14.26 -1.48
C PRO A 29 10.11 15.25 -0.42
N GLY A 30 9.00 14.92 0.26
CA GLY A 30 8.47 15.73 1.35
C GLY A 30 6.99 15.48 1.63
N GLU A 31 6.50 15.98 2.75
CA GLU A 31 5.12 15.82 3.17
C GLU A 31 4.14 16.52 2.24
N GLU A 32 4.43 17.76 1.84
CA GLU A 32 3.58 18.52 0.91
C GLU A 32 3.52 17.84 -0.47
N THR A 33 4.61 17.22 -0.91
CA THR A 33 4.63 16.44 -2.15
C THR A 33 3.79 15.17 -2.03
N LEU A 34 3.80 14.50 -0.85
CA LEU A 34 2.91 13.37 -0.61
C LEU A 34 1.44 13.78 -0.70
N LYS A 35 1.05 14.87 -0.02
CA LYS A 35 -0.32 15.40 -0.08
C LYS A 35 -0.72 15.72 -1.52
N ALA A 36 0.13 16.46 -2.24
CA ALA A 36 -0.09 16.78 -3.65
C ALA A 36 -0.21 15.51 -4.52
N SER A 37 0.59 14.47 -4.26
CA SER A 37 0.53 13.21 -4.98
C SER A 37 -0.82 12.51 -4.81
N PHE A 38 -1.36 12.44 -3.61
CA PHE A 38 -2.69 11.86 -3.36
C PHE A 38 -3.81 12.70 -3.99
N ASP A 39 -3.74 14.02 -3.87
CA ASP A 39 -4.74 14.93 -4.43
C ASP A 39 -4.75 14.90 -5.96
N GLN A 40 -3.59 14.83 -6.61
CA GLN A 40 -3.49 14.71 -8.06
C GLN A 40 -3.92 13.32 -8.54
N ALA A 41 -3.57 12.24 -7.81
CA ALA A 41 -4.04 10.90 -8.11
C ALA A 41 -5.57 10.83 -8.07
N GLN A 42 -6.19 11.38 -7.03
CA GLN A 42 -7.64 11.47 -6.92
C GLN A 42 -8.26 12.23 -8.10
N ARG A 43 -7.70 13.38 -8.42
CA ARG A 43 -8.16 14.23 -9.52
C ARG A 43 -8.10 13.51 -10.86
N ALA A 44 -6.97 12.89 -11.17
CA ALA A 44 -6.77 12.15 -12.42
C ALA A 44 -7.77 10.98 -12.58
N ILE A 45 -8.08 10.28 -11.48
CA ILE A 45 -9.06 9.20 -11.50
C ILE A 45 -10.47 9.75 -11.74
N LEU A 46 -10.89 10.80 -11.01
CA LEU A 46 -12.22 11.40 -11.17
C LEU A 46 -12.41 12.01 -12.57
N GLU A 47 -11.38 12.59 -13.17
CA GLU A 47 -11.39 13.06 -14.56
C GLU A 47 -11.57 11.89 -15.52
N GLY A 48 -10.80 10.82 -15.40
CA GLY A 48 -10.92 9.63 -16.22
C GLY A 48 -12.30 8.93 -16.10
N GLN A 49 -12.93 8.97 -14.92
CA GLN A 49 -14.30 8.49 -14.73
C GLN A 49 -15.35 9.31 -15.54
N ARG A 50 -15.11 10.62 -15.68
CA ARG A 50 -16.01 11.50 -16.45
C ARG A 50 -15.82 11.34 -17.95
N GLU A 51 -14.61 11.05 -18.40
CA GLU A 51 -14.27 10.90 -19.83
C GLU A 51 -14.72 9.55 -20.43
N ASP A 52 -14.66 8.46 -19.65
CA ASP A 52 -15.09 7.13 -20.10
C ASP A 52 -16.15 6.55 -19.16
N TYR A 53 -17.39 6.49 -19.62
CA TYR A 53 -18.50 5.89 -18.88
C TYR A 53 -18.23 4.46 -18.39
N ARG A 54 -17.41 3.69 -19.11
CA ARG A 54 -17.02 2.33 -18.71
C ARG A 54 -16.02 2.32 -17.55
N ALA A 55 -15.40 3.47 -17.24
CA ALA A 55 -14.46 3.66 -16.16
C ALA A 55 -15.07 4.40 -14.95
N ARG A 56 -16.37 4.71 -14.98
CA ARG A 56 -17.06 5.53 -13.96
C ARG A 56 -16.92 5.03 -12.52
N ASP A 57 -16.68 3.72 -12.35
CA ASP A 57 -16.56 3.08 -11.04
C ASP A 57 -15.12 2.66 -10.72
N MET A 58 -14.13 3.09 -11.53
CA MET A 58 -12.74 2.73 -11.33
C MET A 58 -12.20 3.33 -10.02
N LYS A 59 -11.55 2.49 -9.23
CA LYS A 59 -11.03 2.83 -7.92
C LYS A 59 -9.68 2.15 -7.70
N THR A 60 -8.88 2.69 -6.81
CA THR A 60 -7.61 2.08 -6.45
C THR A 60 -7.19 2.44 -5.03
N THR A 61 -6.35 1.61 -4.44
CA THR A 61 -5.52 1.96 -3.30
C THR A 61 -4.28 2.73 -3.76
N LEU A 62 -3.56 3.35 -2.84
CA LEU A 62 -2.26 3.94 -3.10
C LEU A 62 -1.43 3.94 -1.81
N VAL A 63 -0.17 3.54 -1.91
CA VAL A 63 0.83 3.67 -0.85
C VAL A 63 2.09 4.28 -1.44
N ILE A 64 2.64 5.30 -0.77
CA ILE A 64 3.81 6.06 -1.24
C ILE A 64 4.83 6.13 -0.12
N LEU A 65 6.10 5.95 -0.46
CA LEU A 65 7.26 6.21 0.38
C LEU A 65 8.18 7.21 -0.33
N HIS A 66 8.47 8.33 0.29
CA HIS A 66 9.52 9.23 -0.11
C HIS A 66 10.77 9.04 0.74
N VAL A 67 11.91 8.95 0.10
CA VAL A 67 13.23 8.81 0.73
C VAL A 67 14.11 9.96 0.28
N SER A 68 14.65 10.72 1.23
CA SER A 68 15.71 11.71 1.00
C SER A 68 17.02 11.25 1.63
N GLU A 69 18.03 12.10 1.62
CA GLU A 69 19.29 11.82 2.30
C GLU A 69 19.12 11.66 3.81
N ASN A 70 18.25 12.48 4.41
CA ASN A 70 18.13 12.57 5.87
C ASN A 70 16.76 12.21 6.43
N GLN A 71 15.72 12.16 5.61
CA GLN A 71 14.35 11.97 6.06
C GLN A 71 13.53 11.03 5.18
N LEU A 72 12.48 10.50 5.78
CA LEU A 72 11.52 9.57 5.21
C LEU A 72 10.11 10.08 5.46
N TRP A 73 9.24 9.96 4.45
CA TRP A 73 7.82 10.26 4.55
C TRP A 73 7.03 9.17 3.85
N TRP A 74 5.90 8.80 4.40
CA TRP A 74 4.98 7.89 3.72
C TRP A 74 3.53 8.21 4.00
N GLY A 75 2.70 7.77 3.10
CA GLY A 75 1.26 7.88 3.21
C GLY A 75 0.56 6.75 2.48
N HIS A 76 -0.72 6.57 2.77
CA HIS A 76 -1.52 5.54 2.12
C HIS A 76 -3.01 5.88 2.11
N ILE A 77 -3.73 5.21 1.22
CA ILE A 77 -5.18 5.09 1.19
C ILE A 77 -5.55 3.69 0.70
N GLY A 78 -6.48 3.02 1.39
CA GLY A 78 -6.85 1.62 1.12
C GLY A 78 -6.18 0.65 2.07
N ASP A 79 -5.92 -0.55 1.60
CA ASP A 79 -5.35 -1.69 2.33
C ASP A 79 -4.04 -2.22 1.73
N SER A 80 -3.53 -1.57 0.69
CA SER A 80 -2.12 -1.72 0.34
C SER A 80 -1.27 -1.16 1.48
N ARG A 81 -0.28 -1.92 1.89
CA ARG A 81 0.45 -1.67 3.14
C ARG A 81 1.89 -1.23 2.89
N LEU A 82 2.38 -0.36 3.77
CA LEU A 82 3.81 -0.16 4.01
C LEU A 82 4.16 -0.79 5.36
N TYR A 83 5.21 -1.59 5.36
CA TYR A 83 5.83 -2.15 6.55
C TYR A 83 7.21 -1.52 6.72
N TYR A 84 7.46 -0.94 7.89
CA TYR A 84 8.75 -0.36 8.28
C TYR A 84 9.48 -1.30 9.23
N PHE A 85 10.70 -1.65 8.86
CA PHE A 85 11.61 -2.48 9.66
C PHE A 85 12.86 -1.70 10.03
N GLN A 86 13.36 -1.92 11.24
CA GLN A 86 14.64 -1.40 11.68
C GLN A 86 15.43 -2.48 12.42
N LYS A 87 16.70 -2.61 12.07
CA LYS A 87 17.60 -3.65 12.63
C LYS A 87 16.97 -5.05 12.54
N GLY A 88 16.31 -5.33 11.43
CA GLY A 88 15.67 -6.62 11.13
C GLY A 88 14.40 -6.93 11.93
N LYS A 89 13.80 -5.94 12.60
CA LYS A 89 12.54 -6.07 13.35
C LYS A 89 11.48 -5.13 12.78
N LEU A 90 10.25 -5.61 12.64
CA LEU A 90 9.11 -4.78 12.32
C LEU A 90 8.90 -3.74 13.44
N ARG A 91 8.75 -2.49 13.05
CA ARG A 91 8.48 -1.36 13.94
C ARG A 91 7.07 -0.85 13.79
N GLU A 92 6.62 -0.74 12.54
CA GLU A 92 5.35 -0.13 12.21
C GLU A 92 4.82 -0.69 10.89
N ARG A 93 3.52 -0.67 10.70
CA ARG A 93 2.84 -0.82 9.42
C ARG A 93 1.71 0.20 9.29
N THR A 94 1.31 0.52 8.08
CA THR A 94 0.10 1.28 7.81
C THR A 94 -1.14 0.50 8.27
N LEU A 95 -2.14 1.19 8.81
CA LEU A 95 -3.42 0.60 9.21
C LEU A 95 -4.41 0.66 8.05
N ASP A 96 -5.00 -0.48 7.70
CA ASP A 96 -5.89 -0.58 6.55
C ASP A 96 -7.12 0.33 6.71
N HIS A 97 -7.54 0.96 5.65
CA HIS A 97 -8.82 1.63 5.59
C HIS A 97 -9.93 0.63 5.23
N SER A 98 -10.15 -0.36 6.09
CA SER A 98 -11.05 -1.50 5.87
C SER A 98 -11.98 -1.76 7.06
N VAL A 99 -13.07 -2.49 6.80
CA VAL A 99 -14.00 -2.92 7.86
C VAL A 99 -13.29 -3.74 8.95
N PRO A 100 -12.45 -4.75 8.66
CA PRO A 100 -11.77 -5.50 9.71
C PRO A 100 -10.82 -4.64 10.55
N GLN A 101 -10.12 -3.68 9.97
CA GLN A 101 -9.25 -2.78 10.72
C GLN A 101 -10.07 -1.86 11.66
N MET A 102 -11.24 -1.42 11.23
CA MET A 102 -12.17 -0.67 12.08
C MET A 102 -12.64 -1.54 13.27
N LEU A 103 -12.94 -2.81 13.05
CA LEU A 103 -13.31 -3.75 14.13
C LEU A 103 -12.15 -4.00 15.10
N VAL A 104 -10.90 -4.02 14.62
CA VAL A 104 -9.71 -4.08 15.48
C VAL A 104 -9.62 -2.82 16.35
N ALA A 105 -9.78 -1.64 15.77
CA ALA A 105 -9.76 -0.36 16.51
C ALA A 105 -10.87 -0.28 17.57
N ALA A 106 -12.04 -0.90 17.31
CA ALA A 106 -13.15 -1.00 18.25
C ALA A 106 -12.98 -2.13 19.31
N GLY A 107 -11.86 -2.88 19.29
CA GLY A 107 -11.61 -4.00 20.19
C GLY A 107 -12.46 -5.25 19.92
N GLN A 108 -13.17 -5.32 18.80
CA GLN A 108 -14.06 -6.41 18.41
C GLN A 108 -13.34 -7.51 17.61
N LEU A 109 -12.16 -7.22 17.08
CA LEU A 109 -11.35 -8.14 16.30
C LEU A 109 -9.88 -8.05 16.75
N LYS A 110 -9.13 -9.16 16.66
CA LYS A 110 -7.68 -9.13 16.86
C LYS A 110 -6.97 -8.91 15.51
N GLU A 111 -5.88 -8.16 15.52
CA GLU A 111 -5.05 -7.87 14.34
C GLU A 111 -4.79 -9.10 13.45
N LYS A 112 -4.39 -10.22 14.06
CA LYS A 112 -4.09 -11.46 13.34
C LYS A 112 -5.29 -12.08 12.60
N GLN A 113 -6.52 -11.64 12.89
CA GLN A 113 -7.74 -12.15 12.28
C GLN A 113 -8.13 -11.41 11.01
N ILE A 114 -7.53 -10.24 10.73
CA ILE A 114 -7.79 -9.44 9.53
C ILE A 114 -7.61 -10.28 8.26
N ARG A 115 -6.49 -11.03 8.14
CA ARG A 115 -6.14 -11.82 6.93
C ARG A 115 -7.20 -12.83 6.51
N ASN A 116 -7.96 -13.36 7.46
CA ASN A 116 -8.95 -14.39 7.21
C ASN A 116 -10.38 -13.93 7.46
N HIS A 117 -10.58 -12.60 7.62
CA HIS A 117 -11.92 -12.07 7.83
C HIS A 117 -12.73 -12.14 6.53
N PRO A 118 -14.03 -12.52 6.57
CA PRO A 118 -14.85 -12.59 5.36
C PRO A 118 -14.96 -11.24 4.62
N ASP A 119 -15.02 -10.13 5.37
CA ASP A 119 -15.07 -8.77 4.82
C ASP A 119 -13.69 -8.12 4.64
N ARG A 120 -12.59 -8.90 4.52
CA ARG A 120 -11.24 -8.31 4.44
C ARG A 120 -11.05 -7.35 3.26
N ASN A 121 -11.74 -7.63 2.14
CA ASN A 121 -11.69 -6.79 0.93
C ASN A 121 -12.72 -5.63 0.97
N ARG A 122 -13.41 -5.42 2.11
CA ARG A 122 -14.40 -4.34 2.25
C ARG A 122 -13.72 -3.07 2.71
N LEU A 123 -13.33 -2.24 1.74
CA LEU A 123 -12.63 -0.98 1.96
C LEU A 123 -13.59 0.15 2.31
N LEU A 124 -13.14 1.03 3.20
CA LEU A 124 -13.85 2.23 3.66
C LEU A 124 -13.35 3.50 2.99
N ARG A 125 -12.10 3.49 2.50
CA ARG A 125 -11.46 4.64 1.86
C ARG A 125 -10.58 4.15 0.71
N VAL A 126 -10.78 4.74 -0.46
CA VAL A 126 -10.03 4.46 -1.69
C VAL A 126 -9.99 5.72 -2.56
N LEU A 127 -9.09 5.79 -3.51
CA LEU A 127 -9.11 6.78 -4.59
C LEU A 127 -10.23 6.44 -5.59
N GLY A 128 -10.82 7.47 -6.21
CA GLY A 128 -11.92 7.34 -7.17
C GLY A 128 -13.31 7.41 -6.52
N VAL A 129 -13.40 7.78 -5.26
CA VAL A 129 -14.65 8.15 -4.56
C VAL A 129 -14.53 9.61 -4.16
N ASP A 130 -15.53 10.44 -4.49
CA ASP A 130 -15.54 11.83 -4.08
C ASP A 130 -15.44 11.98 -2.56
N TRP A 131 -14.71 12.99 -2.12
CA TRP A 131 -14.60 13.34 -0.70
C TRP A 131 -14.68 14.86 -0.48
N ASP A 132 -15.28 15.27 0.62
CA ASP A 132 -15.32 16.69 1.06
C ASP A 132 -13.99 17.12 1.68
N SER A 133 -13.22 16.17 2.19
CA SER A 133 -11.89 16.36 2.76
C SER A 133 -11.02 15.14 2.45
N PRO A 134 -9.67 15.31 2.36
CA PRO A 134 -8.74 14.22 2.08
C PRO A 134 -8.97 13.00 2.98
N LYS A 135 -9.00 11.81 2.39
CA LYS A 135 -9.25 10.53 3.10
C LYS A 135 -8.00 9.66 3.22
N TYR A 136 -6.88 10.09 2.62
CA TYR A 136 -5.58 9.44 2.82
C TYR A 136 -5.00 9.74 4.21
N GLN A 137 -4.05 8.96 4.63
CA GLN A 137 -3.30 9.16 5.86
C GLN A 137 -1.82 9.37 5.55
N ILE A 138 -1.23 10.40 6.14
CA ILE A 138 0.21 10.67 6.12
C ILE A 138 0.75 10.34 7.51
N ALA A 139 1.83 9.58 7.57
CA ALA A 139 2.56 9.32 8.80
C ALA A 139 3.47 10.51 9.16
N GLU A 140 3.82 10.65 10.42
CA GLU A 140 4.87 11.57 10.84
C GLU A 140 6.19 11.22 10.13
N SER A 141 6.93 12.26 9.69
CA SER A 141 8.23 12.07 9.08
C SER A 141 9.22 11.43 10.06
N ARG A 142 10.15 10.65 9.51
CA ARG A 142 11.20 10.00 10.31
C ARG A 142 12.58 10.34 9.76
N GLU A 143 13.55 10.39 10.63
CA GLU A 143 14.94 10.49 10.24
C GLU A 143 15.38 9.20 9.54
N ARG A 144 16.23 9.36 8.54
CA ARG A 144 16.89 8.24 7.90
C ARG A 144 18.03 7.74 8.78
N GLU A 145 17.92 6.48 9.17
CA GLU A 145 18.91 5.80 10.02
C GLU A 145 19.47 4.56 9.32
N GLU A 146 20.57 4.04 9.86
CA GLU A 146 21.13 2.78 9.37
C GLU A 146 20.20 1.59 9.62
N ARG A 147 20.24 0.61 8.72
CA ARG A 147 19.50 -0.66 8.81
C ARG A 147 17.98 -0.49 8.87
N GLN A 148 17.48 0.52 8.18
CA GLN A 148 16.06 0.64 7.88
C GLN A 148 15.74 -0.16 6.61
N ALA A 149 14.58 -0.78 6.59
CA ALA A 149 14.05 -1.46 5.40
C ALA A 149 12.53 -1.27 5.32
N PHE A 150 12.03 -1.18 4.10
CA PHE A 150 10.61 -0.97 3.84
C PHE A 150 10.10 -2.00 2.85
N LEU A 151 8.87 -2.45 3.08
CA LEU A 151 8.10 -3.25 2.12
C LEU A 151 6.78 -2.53 1.86
N LEU A 152 6.53 -2.18 0.59
CA LEU A 152 5.24 -1.72 0.12
C LEU A 152 4.61 -2.86 -0.67
N CYS A 153 3.36 -3.22 -0.37
CA CYS A 153 2.72 -4.33 -1.07
C CYS A 153 1.19 -4.24 -1.06
N SER A 154 0.58 -4.85 -2.08
CA SER A 154 -0.87 -5.05 -2.16
C SER A 154 -1.36 -6.18 -1.24
N ASP A 155 -2.67 -6.31 -1.09
CA ASP A 155 -3.33 -7.33 -0.28
C ASP A 155 -3.01 -8.75 -0.76
N GLY A 156 -3.00 -9.01 -2.06
CA GLY A 156 -2.61 -10.31 -2.62
C GLY A 156 -1.22 -10.79 -2.20
N PHE A 157 -0.34 -9.88 -1.75
CA PHE A 157 0.96 -10.23 -1.20
C PHE A 157 0.90 -10.47 0.31
N TRP A 158 0.43 -9.45 1.10
CA TRP A 158 0.49 -9.54 2.55
C TRP A 158 -0.51 -10.54 3.15
N GLU A 159 -1.59 -10.87 2.49
CA GLU A 159 -2.52 -11.91 2.92
C GLU A 159 -1.84 -13.29 3.01
N LEU A 160 -0.86 -13.55 2.16
CA LEU A 160 -0.21 -14.85 2.02
C LEU A 160 1.12 -14.99 2.76
N ILE A 161 1.57 -13.93 3.46
CA ILE A 161 2.79 -13.97 4.26
C ILE A 161 2.62 -13.19 5.57
N ASP A 162 3.00 -13.79 6.70
CA ASP A 162 2.96 -13.12 8.00
C ASP A 162 4.23 -12.29 8.28
N GLU A 163 4.11 -11.34 9.22
CA GLU A 163 5.17 -10.42 9.57
C GLU A 163 6.42 -11.11 10.14
N LYS A 164 6.26 -12.27 10.82
CA LYS A 164 7.39 -13.06 11.33
C LYS A 164 8.21 -13.64 10.19
N LYS A 165 7.55 -14.10 9.14
CA LYS A 165 8.21 -14.60 7.92
C LYS A 165 8.87 -13.48 7.14
N MET A 166 8.22 -12.29 7.03
CA MET A 166 8.83 -11.10 6.43
C MET A 166 10.15 -10.75 7.13
N GLN A 167 10.14 -10.69 8.47
CA GLN A 167 11.34 -10.44 9.28
C GLN A 167 12.41 -11.52 9.13
N HIS A 168 12.00 -12.79 9.05
CA HIS A 168 12.94 -13.90 8.85
C HIS A 168 13.64 -13.79 7.50
N CYS A 169 12.89 -13.49 6.43
CA CYS A 169 13.45 -13.25 5.10
C CYS A 169 14.41 -12.06 5.10
N LEU A 170 14.04 -10.93 5.76
CA LEU A 170 14.90 -9.74 5.87
C LEU A 170 16.25 -10.06 6.54
N LYS A 171 16.24 -10.89 7.58
CA LYS A 171 17.48 -11.28 8.27
C LYS A 171 18.39 -12.21 7.47
N LYS A 172 17.82 -12.96 6.52
CA LYS A 172 18.58 -13.89 5.67
C LYS A 172 19.10 -13.24 4.40
N ALA A 173 18.40 -12.23 3.91
CA ALA A 173 18.73 -11.57 2.66
C ALA A 173 19.99 -10.72 2.77
N SER A 174 20.75 -10.66 1.69
CA SER A 174 21.94 -9.81 1.51
C SER A 174 21.62 -8.54 0.69
N SER A 175 20.43 -8.46 0.11
CA SER A 175 19.96 -7.32 -0.69
C SER A 175 18.43 -7.19 -0.64
N SER A 176 17.94 -5.99 -0.99
CA SER A 176 16.49 -5.76 -1.10
C SER A 176 15.85 -6.72 -2.12
N LYS A 177 16.52 -6.98 -3.23
CA LYS A 177 16.06 -7.94 -4.25
C LYS A 177 15.90 -9.35 -3.66
N GLU A 178 16.94 -9.87 -3.00
CA GLU A 178 16.89 -11.20 -2.38
C GLU A 178 15.79 -11.28 -1.32
N TRP A 179 15.59 -10.21 -0.55
CA TRP A 179 14.49 -10.15 0.41
C TRP A 179 13.12 -10.30 -0.27
N ALA A 180 12.90 -9.59 -1.37
CA ALA A 180 11.67 -9.70 -2.16
C ALA A 180 11.47 -11.13 -2.70
N GLU A 181 12.51 -11.74 -3.28
CA GLU A 181 12.47 -13.09 -3.86
C GLU A 181 12.18 -14.17 -2.80
N LEU A 182 12.81 -14.06 -1.61
CA LEU A 182 12.53 -14.96 -0.49
C LEU A 182 11.07 -14.87 -0.02
N MET A 183 10.52 -13.66 0.08
CA MET A 183 9.14 -13.45 0.46
C MET A 183 8.19 -13.95 -0.63
N GLU A 184 8.46 -13.65 -1.90
CA GLU A 184 7.65 -14.10 -3.04
C GLU A 184 7.55 -15.63 -3.08
N SER A 185 8.64 -16.34 -2.85
CA SER A 185 8.64 -17.80 -2.76
C SER A 185 7.65 -18.33 -1.74
N ILE A 186 7.52 -17.67 -0.59
CA ILE A 186 6.54 -18.03 0.46
C ILE A 186 5.12 -17.70 0.00
N VAL A 187 4.90 -16.52 -0.57
CA VAL A 187 3.60 -16.08 -1.09
C VAL A 187 3.08 -17.06 -2.13
N ARG A 188 3.90 -17.41 -3.12
CA ARG A 188 3.54 -18.39 -4.17
C ARG A 188 3.21 -19.76 -3.60
N LYS A 189 4.03 -20.24 -2.65
CA LYS A 189 3.77 -21.53 -1.97
C LYS A 189 2.45 -21.53 -1.21
N ASN A 190 2.15 -20.46 -0.48
CA ASN A 190 0.93 -20.34 0.33
C ASN A 190 -0.33 -20.10 -0.51
N GLY A 191 -0.16 -19.57 -1.72
CA GLY A 191 -1.23 -19.37 -2.70
C GLY A 191 -1.51 -20.56 -3.60
N GLN A 192 -0.63 -21.57 -3.60
CA GLN A 192 -0.79 -22.74 -4.45
C GLN A 192 -2.11 -23.46 -4.17
N GLY A 193 -2.90 -23.70 -5.22
CA GLY A 193 -4.22 -24.33 -5.11
C GLY A 193 -5.34 -23.39 -4.62
N LYS A 194 -5.07 -22.08 -4.44
CA LYS A 194 -6.06 -21.07 -4.12
C LYS A 194 -6.31 -20.17 -5.33
N ASN A 195 -7.46 -19.51 -5.35
CA ASN A 195 -7.69 -18.41 -6.28
C ASN A 195 -6.92 -17.18 -5.74
N MET A 196 -5.67 -17.04 -6.18
CA MET A 196 -4.81 -15.92 -5.77
C MET A 196 -5.23 -14.65 -6.49
N ASP A 197 -5.25 -13.55 -5.74
CA ASP A 197 -5.31 -12.22 -6.33
C ASP A 197 -3.96 -11.83 -6.97
N ASN A 198 -3.99 -10.80 -7.82
CA ASN A 198 -2.76 -10.17 -8.30
C ASN A 198 -1.99 -9.63 -7.09
N TYR A 199 -0.68 -9.70 -7.14
CA TYR A 199 0.14 -9.15 -6.05
C TYR A 199 1.31 -8.32 -6.58
N SER A 200 1.62 -7.29 -5.84
CA SER A 200 2.77 -6.42 -6.08
C SER A 200 3.52 -6.20 -4.78
N ALA A 201 4.83 -6.13 -4.87
CA ALA A 201 5.70 -5.80 -3.74
C ALA A 201 6.92 -5.01 -4.19
N VAL A 202 7.27 -3.98 -3.42
CA VAL A 202 8.48 -3.16 -3.59
C VAL A 202 9.24 -3.17 -2.27
N THR A 203 10.50 -3.55 -2.33
CA THR A 203 11.42 -3.55 -1.18
C THR A 203 12.45 -2.43 -1.32
N VAL A 204 12.63 -1.66 -0.25
CA VAL A 204 13.63 -0.59 -0.13
C VAL A 204 14.49 -0.89 1.09
N TRP A 205 15.84 -0.75 0.90
CA TRP A 205 16.81 -1.11 1.96
C TRP A 205 18.00 -0.15 1.96
#